data_9c4c1a857802c7e8abdb50b2e618c52d
#
_entry.id   9c4c1a857802c7e8abdb50b2e618c52d
#
_cell.length_a   1.000
_cell.length_b   1.000
_cell.length_c   1.000
_cell.angle_alpha   90.00
_cell.angle_beta   90.00
_cell.angle_gamma   90.00
#
_symmetry.space_group_name_H-M   'P 1'
#
loop_
_entity.id
_entity.type
_entity.pdbx_description
1 polymer ?
#
loop_
_entity_poly.entity_id
_entity_poly.type
_entity_poly.pdbx_seq_one_letter_code
_entity_poly.pdbx_strand_id
1 'polypeptide(L)'
;LIESDLLEFSVEKDGQGMFAMPLHMTVLDPKKISAVSSSIEKALSDDYKIPLWRELILNAEHYCYIGDFRMAILESVTALELVISKFISGELSAAGVQEKEIKEFIKETGVAKGLNVLVRLLVGRNGIPNDLFEKCKGTITKRNKIVHEGRKETDCQSTKDSVIAVYQLIQLLLEKGRGMDELK
;
A
#
# COMPACT_ATOMS: atom_id res chain seq x y z
N LEU A 1 3.35 6.30 15.24
CA LEU A 1 4.11 7.25 14.44
C LEU A 1 5.55 6.75 14.41
N ILE A 2 5.91 6.01 13.36
CA ILE A 2 7.30 5.75 13.02
C ILE A 2 7.68 6.93 12.13
N GLU A 3 8.36 7.92 12.70
CA GLU A 3 9.10 8.88 11.90
C GLU A 3 10.14 8.07 11.12
N SER A 4 9.96 8.01 9.81
CA SER A 4 10.98 7.52 8.90
C SER A 4 12.07 8.57 8.85
N ASP A 5 13.11 8.43 9.66
CA ASP A 5 14.38 9.08 9.41
C ASP A 5 14.92 8.50 8.10
N LEU A 6 14.52 9.10 7.01
CA LEU A 6 15.16 8.93 5.71
C LEU A 6 16.62 9.32 5.90
N LEU A 7 17.52 8.36 5.71
CA LEU A 7 18.95 8.62 5.56
C LEU A 7 19.11 9.51 4.32
N GLU A 8 19.18 10.82 4.50
CA GLU A 8 19.61 11.73 3.46
C GLU A 8 21.11 11.54 3.23
N PHE A 9 21.44 10.92 2.11
CA PHE A 9 22.82 10.89 1.62
C PHE A 9 23.06 12.17 0.82
N SER A 10 23.68 13.17 1.43
CA SER A 10 24.22 14.31 0.71
C SER A 10 25.64 13.97 0.23
N VAL A 11 25.84 13.98 -1.07
CA VAL A 11 27.18 13.86 -1.68
C VAL A 11 27.70 15.27 -1.93
N GLU A 12 28.60 15.75 -1.12
CA GLU A 12 29.34 16.96 -1.42
C GLU A 12 30.52 16.64 -2.34
N LYS A 13 30.58 17.36 -3.46
CA LYS A 13 31.66 17.24 -4.42
C LYS A 13 32.75 18.27 -4.05
N ASP A 14 33.85 17.82 -3.47
CA ASP A 14 35.01 18.67 -3.31
C ASP A 14 35.77 18.82 -4.65
N GLY A 15 36.45 19.92 -4.82
CA GLY A 15 37.11 20.31 -6.09
C GLY A 15 38.20 19.39 -6.58
N GLN A 16 38.46 18.23 -5.96
CA GLN A 16 39.53 17.29 -6.32
C GLN A 16 39.05 15.91 -6.74
N GLY A 17 37.74 15.68 -6.88
CA GLY A 17 37.23 14.43 -7.42
C GLY A 17 37.33 13.19 -6.52
N MET A 18 37.71 13.34 -5.27
CA MET A 18 37.62 12.27 -4.26
C MET A 18 36.25 12.35 -3.56
N PHE A 19 35.51 11.25 -3.59
CA PHE A 19 34.27 11.09 -2.84
C PHE A 19 34.64 10.76 -1.38
N ALA A 20 34.60 11.74 -0.49
CA ALA A 20 34.56 11.49 0.93
C ALA A 20 33.14 11.18 1.33
N MET A 21 32.84 9.94 1.69
CA MET A 21 31.61 9.61 2.41
C MET A 21 31.82 9.96 3.89
N PRO A 22 31.13 10.94 4.46
CA PRO A 22 31.08 11.06 5.90
C PRO A 22 30.30 9.88 6.45
N LEU A 23 31.00 8.92 7.05
CA LEU A 23 30.37 7.89 7.87
C LEU A 23 29.80 8.59 9.13
N HIS A 24 28.62 9.12 9.04
CA HIS A 24 27.83 9.40 10.23
C HIS A 24 27.37 8.06 10.79
N MET A 25 28.20 7.48 11.68
CA MET A 25 27.73 6.41 12.55
C MET A 25 26.70 7.01 13.50
N THR A 26 25.43 6.95 13.12
CA THR A 26 24.36 7.15 14.08
C THR A 26 24.44 5.99 15.05
N VAL A 27 24.81 6.26 16.29
CA VAL A 27 24.77 5.27 17.37
C VAL A 27 23.30 4.96 17.58
N LEU A 28 22.83 3.85 17.00
CA LEU A 28 21.47 3.37 17.21
C LEU A 28 21.27 3.06 18.69
N ASP A 29 20.20 3.59 19.28
CA ASP A 29 19.80 3.28 20.64
C ASP A 29 19.72 1.74 20.81
N PRO A 30 20.40 1.13 21.80
CA PRO A 30 20.38 -0.31 22.03
C PRO A 30 18.97 -0.90 22.11
N LYS A 31 17.99 -0.13 22.61
CA LYS A 31 16.58 -0.53 22.66
C LYS A 31 15.96 -0.61 21.25
N LYS A 32 16.31 0.33 20.36
CA LYS A 32 15.87 0.30 18.95
C LYS A 32 16.51 -0.88 18.22
N ILE A 33 17.78 -1.17 18.47
CA ILE A 33 18.48 -2.34 17.89
C ILE A 33 17.79 -3.63 18.33
N SER A 34 17.50 -3.79 19.61
CA SER A 34 16.82 -4.98 20.15
C SER A 34 15.41 -5.17 19.53
N ALA A 35 14.65 -4.10 19.36
CA ALA A 35 13.34 -4.16 18.71
C ALA A 35 13.44 -4.55 17.22
N VAL A 36 14.43 -4.02 16.50
CA VAL A 36 14.68 -4.37 15.09
C VAL A 36 15.14 -5.82 14.98
N SER A 37 16.07 -6.29 15.84
CA SER A 37 16.53 -7.68 15.84
C SER A 37 15.37 -8.65 16.09
N SER A 38 14.53 -8.39 17.08
CA SER A 38 13.34 -9.21 17.36
C SER A 38 12.36 -9.25 16.18
N SER A 39 12.19 -8.12 15.48
CA SER A 39 11.35 -8.06 14.29
C SER A 39 11.95 -8.85 13.12
N ILE A 40 13.28 -8.79 12.96
CA ILE A 40 14.01 -9.58 11.93
C ILE A 40 13.93 -11.06 12.25
N GLU A 41 14.18 -11.48 13.51
CA GLU A 41 14.07 -12.86 13.93
C GLU A 41 12.66 -13.43 13.68
N LYS A 42 11.63 -12.65 13.98
CA LYS A 42 10.24 -13.00 13.67
C LYS A 42 9.99 -13.12 12.17
N ALA A 43 10.54 -12.21 11.36
CA ALA A 43 10.40 -12.23 9.91
C ALA A 43 11.18 -13.38 9.24
N LEU A 44 12.27 -13.86 9.88
CA LEU A 44 13.06 -15.00 9.42
C LEU A 44 12.52 -16.34 9.95
N SER A 45 11.56 -16.34 10.88
CA SER A 45 10.92 -17.57 11.30
C SER A 45 10.09 -18.15 10.14
N ASP A 46 10.13 -19.48 9.98
CA ASP A 46 9.45 -20.20 8.87
C ASP A 46 7.93 -19.99 8.83
N ASP A 47 7.36 -19.47 9.92
CA ASP A 47 5.93 -19.22 10.07
C ASP A 47 5.49 -17.80 9.63
N TYR A 48 6.43 -16.87 9.37
CA TYR A 48 6.07 -15.52 8.95
C TYR A 48 5.82 -15.45 7.45
N LYS A 49 4.56 -15.38 7.06
CA LYS A 49 4.16 -15.15 5.67
C LYS A 49 3.79 -13.67 5.50
N ILE A 50 4.51 -13.00 4.59
CA ILE A 50 4.16 -11.64 4.19
C ILE A 50 2.77 -11.68 3.56
N PRO A 51 1.80 -10.86 4.02
CA PRO A 51 0.48 -10.80 3.38
C PRO A 51 0.61 -10.38 1.92
N LEU A 52 -0.13 -11.01 1.02
CA LEU A 52 -0.04 -10.78 -0.42
C LEU A 52 -0.20 -9.30 -0.82
N TRP A 53 -1.09 -8.56 -0.16
CA TRP A 53 -1.25 -7.13 -0.44
C TRP A 53 0.05 -6.34 -0.20
N ARG A 54 0.82 -6.72 0.82
CA ARG A 54 2.08 -6.06 1.17
C ARG A 54 3.17 -6.39 0.16
N GLU A 55 3.24 -7.63 -0.28
CA GLU A 55 4.13 -8.06 -1.37
C GLU A 55 3.84 -7.27 -2.65
N LEU A 56 2.57 -7.13 -3.03
CA LEU A 56 2.16 -6.34 -4.19
C LEU A 56 2.53 -4.85 -4.08
N ILE A 57 2.41 -4.24 -2.89
CA ILE A 57 2.86 -2.86 -2.69
C ILE A 57 4.39 -2.74 -2.82
N LEU A 58 5.16 -3.67 -2.25
CA LEU A 58 6.62 -3.68 -2.41
C LEU A 58 7.03 -3.85 -3.87
N ASN A 59 6.33 -4.71 -4.62
CA ASN A 59 6.52 -4.83 -6.07
C ASN A 59 6.21 -3.52 -6.80
N ALA A 60 5.11 -2.83 -6.44
CA ALA A 60 4.76 -1.55 -7.04
C ALA A 60 5.83 -0.48 -6.79
N GLU A 61 6.40 -0.42 -5.59
CA GLU A 61 7.53 0.47 -5.26
C GLU A 61 8.77 0.12 -6.09
N HIS A 62 9.10 -1.17 -6.20
CA HIS A 62 10.20 -1.63 -7.04
C HIS A 62 9.99 -1.25 -8.51
N TYR A 63 8.79 -1.43 -9.05
CA TYR A 63 8.47 -1.02 -10.42
C TYR A 63 8.57 0.50 -10.63
N CYS A 64 8.20 1.32 -9.62
CA CYS A 64 8.47 2.76 -9.65
C CYS A 64 9.97 3.06 -9.74
N TYR A 65 10.80 2.31 -9.02
CA TYR A 65 12.25 2.49 -8.99
C TYR A 65 12.89 2.17 -10.35
N ILE A 66 12.51 1.07 -11.00
CA ILE A 66 13.06 0.65 -12.30
C ILE A 66 12.39 1.35 -13.49
N GLY A 67 11.38 2.21 -13.27
CA GLY A 67 10.69 2.98 -14.31
C GLY A 67 9.58 2.22 -15.04
N ASP A 68 9.16 1.04 -14.58
CA ASP A 68 7.97 0.36 -15.10
C ASP A 68 6.70 0.85 -14.39
N PHE A 69 6.33 2.10 -14.69
CA PHE A 69 5.18 2.77 -14.07
C PHE A 69 3.85 2.07 -14.35
N ARG A 70 3.76 1.36 -15.47
CA ARG A 70 2.58 0.56 -15.81
C ARG A 70 2.38 -0.55 -14.79
N MET A 71 3.42 -1.35 -14.54
CA MET A 71 3.36 -2.44 -13.56
C MET A 71 3.15 -1.92 -12.16
N ALA A 72 3.77 -0.79 -11.78
CA ALA A 72 3.55 -0.16 -10.49
C ALA A 72 2.06 0.14 -10.21
N ILE A 73 1.34 0.69 -11.20
CA ILE A 73 -0.11 0.95 -11.09
C ILE A 73 -0.90 -0.37 -11.00
N LEU A 74 -0.57 -1.37 -11.81
CA LEU A 74 -1.28 -2.66 -11.80
C LEU A 74 -1.16 -3.35 -10.44
N GLU A 75 0.04 -3.49 -9.92
CA GLU A 75 0.32 -4.13 -8.63
C GLU A 75 -0.35 -3.37 -7.47
N SER A 76 -0.22 -2.05 -7.43
CA SER A 76 -0.82 -1.24 -6.35
C SER A 76 -2.35 -1.36 -6.32
N VAL A 77 -3.01 -1.31 -7.48
CA VAL A 77 -4.48 -1.47 -7.52
C VAL A 77 -4.90 -2.89 -7.19
N THR A 78 -4.14 -3.91 -7.58
CA THR A 78 -4.41 -5.31 -7.19
C THR A 78 -4.32 -5.48 -5.66
N ALA A 79 -3.32 -4.88 -5.02
CA ALA A 79 -3.23 -4.84 -3.56
C ALA A 79 -4.48 -4.19 -2.92
N LEU A 80 -4.91 -3.06 -3.47
CA LEU A 80 -6.11 -2.36 -2.99
C LEU A 80 -7.38 -3.20 -3.17
N GLU A 81 -7.52 -3.91 -4.30
CA GLU A 81 -8.63 -4.84 -4.55
C GLU A 81 -8.75 -5.93 -3.48
N LEU A 82 -7.62 -6.55 -3.13
CA LEU A 82 -7.58 -7.58 -2.09
C LEU A 82 -8.06 -7.04 -0.75
N VAL A 83 -7.53 -5.87 -0.34
CA VAL A 83 -7.86 -5.27 0.96
C VAL A 83 -9.31 -4.79 1.00
N ILE A 84 -9.81 -4.13 -0.06
CA ILE A 84 -11.22 -3.70 -0.15
C ILE A 84 -12.15 -4.92 -0.07
N SER A 85 -11.85 -5.99 -0.79
CA SER A 85 -12.67 -7.20 -0.78
C SER A 85 -12.74 -7.84 0.62
N LYS A 86 -11.59 -7.92 1.31
CA LYS A 86 -11.54 -8.45 2.69
C LYS A 86 -12.25 -7.53 3.68
N PHE A 87 -12.05 -6.20 3.55
CA PHE A 87 -12.74 -5.21 4.38
C PHE A 87 -14.27 -5.33 4.27
N ILE A 88 -14.79 -5.35 3.04
CA ILE A 88 -16.23 -5.49 2.79
C ILE A 88 -16.73 -6.83 3.34
N SER A 89 -15.99 -7.92 3.11
CA SER A 89 -16.35 -9.24 3.66
C SER A 89 -16.46 -9.22 5.18
N GLY A 90 -15.47 -8.64 5.86
CA GLY A 90 -15.45 -8.55 7.32
C GLY A 90 -16.64 -7.77 7.88
N GLU A 91 -16.94 -6.61 7.27
CA GLU A 91 -18.06 -5.78 7.70
C GLU A 91 -19.43 -6.44 7.44
N LEU A 92 -19.62 -7.07 6.28
CA LEU A 92 -20.86 -7.79 5.96
C LEU A 92 -21.05 -9.04 6.84
N SER A 93 -19.98 -9.78 7.09
CA SER A 93 -20.01 -10.93 8.01
C SER A 93 -20.38 -10.50 9.43
N ALA A 94 -19.82 -9.39 9.90
CA ALA A 94 -20.18 -8.81 11.21
C ALA A 94 -21.63 -8.33 11.28
N ALA A 95 -22.22 -7.98 10.14
CA ALA A 95 -23.65 -7.66 10.01
C ALA A 95 -24.55 -8.89 9.88
N GLY A 96 -24.01 -10.12 9.90
CA GLY A 96 -24.76 -11.37 9.84
C GLY A 96 -25.08 -11.87 8.44
N VAL A 97 -24.46 -11.30 7.38
CA VAL A 97 -24.64 -11.78 6.00
C VAL A 97 -23.91 -13.11 5.82
N GLN A 98 -24.52 -14.06 5.13
CA GLN A 98 -23.95 -15.39 4.90
C GLN A 98 -22.75 -15.33 3.94
N GLU A 99 -21.75 -16.17 4.18
CA GLU A 99 -20.48 -16.19 3.40
C GLU A 99 -20.71 -16.39 1.90
N LYS A 100 -21.68 -17.19 1.51
CA LYS A 100 -22.03 -17.43 0.09
C LYS A 100 -22.50 -16.16 -0.58
N GLU A 101 -23.41 -15.40 0.06
CA GLU A 101 -23.95 -14.14 -0.45
C GLU A 101 -22.87 -13.06 -0.54
N ILE A 102 -21.97 -13.02 0.45
CA ILE A 102 -20.81 -12.11 0.44
C ILE A 102 -19.91 -12.38 -0.77
N LYS A 103 -19.58 -13.65 -1.04
CA LYS A 103 -18.74 -14.03 -2.20
C LYS A 103 -19.37 -13.65 -3.53
N GLU A 104 -20.65 -13.92 -3.72
CA GLU A 104 -21.38 -13.55 -4.93
C GLU A 104 -21.42 -12.03 -5.09
N PHE A 105 -21.73 -11.30 -4.04
CA PHE A 105 -21.79 -9.85 -4.03
C PHE A 105 -20.44 -9.18 -4.39
N ILE A 106 -19.33 -9.64 -3.79
CA ILE A 106 -17.99 -9.11 -4.08
C ILE A 106 -17.60 -9.35 -5.53
N LYS A 107 -17.90 -10.55 -6.08
CA LYS A 107 -17.62 -10.88 -7.47
C LYS A 107 -18.31 -9.94 -8.45
N GLU A 108 -19.53 -9.51 -8.14
CA GLU A 108 -20.33 -8.64 -8.99
C GLU A 108 -19.99 -7.14 -8.81
N THR A 109 -19.50 -6.77 -7.64
CA THR A 109 -19.29 -5.36 -7.28
C THR A 109 -18.07 -4.76 -7.96
N GLY A 110 -16.94 -5.46 -7.97
CA GLY A 110 -15.66 -4.96 -8.46
C GLY A 110 -15.10 -3.81 -7.61
N VAL A 111 -13.79 -3.52 -7.78
CA VAL A 111 -13.06 -2.56 -6.93
C VAL A 111 -13.60 -1.14 -7.00
N ALA A 112 -13.98 -0.67 -8.18
CA ALA A 112 -14.43 0.71 -8.36
C ALA A 112 -15.76 0.99 -7.61
N LYS A 113 -16.73 0.08 -7.70
CA LYS A 113 -17.98 0.19 -6.94
C LYS A 113 -17.75 -0.06 -5.45
N GLY A 114 -16.89 -1.03 -5.12
CA GLY A 114 -16.47 -1.31 -3.75
C GLY A 114 -15.95 -0.06 -3.06
N LEU A 115 -14.98 0.61 -3.66
CA LEU A 115 -14.42 1.86 -3.12
C LEU A 115 -15.45 2.99 -3.10
N ASN A 116 -16.09 3.27 -4.23
CA ASN A 116 -16.93 4.46 -4.39
C ASN A 116 -18.21 4.45 -3.53
N VAL A 117 -18.76 3.29 -3.27
CA VAL A 117 -20.06 3.16 -2.57
C VAL A 117 -19.87 2.49 -1.22
N LEU A 118 -19.38 1.24 -1.22
CA LEU A 118 -19.41 0.42 -0.02
C LEU A 118 -18.40 0.86 1.04
N VAL A 119 -17.16 1.10 0.66
CA VAL A 119 -16.13 1.53 1.62
C VAL A 119 -16.54 2.87 2.25
N ARG A 120 -17.07 3.82 1.47
CA ARG A 120 -17.55 5.10 2.02
C ARG A 120 -18.76 4.93 2.94
N LEU A 121 -19.66 4.01 2.61
CA LEU A 121 -20.81 3.71 3.46
C LEU A 121 -20.38 3.09 4.79
N LEU A 122 -19.51 2.10 4.74
CA LEU A 122 -19.08 1.31 5.90
C LEU A 122 -18.12 2.09 6.82
N VAL A 123 -17.20 2.86 6.24
CA VAL A 123 -16.24 3.69 7.03
C VAL A 123 -16.90 4.97 7.55
N GLY A 124 -18.04 5.37 6.96
CA GLY A 124 -18.73 6.61 7.29
C GLY A 124 -18.21 7.82 6.48
N ARG A 125 -19.02 8.88 6.51
CA ARG A 125 -18.87 10.06 5.62
C ARG A 125 -17.53 10.78 5.76
N ASN A 126 -16.95 10.79 6.95
CA ASN A 126 -15.68 11.45 7.26
C ASN A 126 -14.53 10.46 7.54
N GLY A 127 -14.75 9.19 7.27
CA GLY A 127 -13.80 8.14 7.61
C GLY A 127 -12.59 8.04 6.67
N ILE A 128 -12.71 8.59 5.45
CA ILE A 128 -11.61 8.67 4.49
C ILE A 128 -11.45 10.14 4.08
N PRO A 129 -10.23 10.72 4.17
CA PRO A 129 -9.96 12.06 3.64
C PRO A 129 -10.31 12.16 2.16
N ASN A 130 -10.98 13.25 1.74
CA ASN A 130 -11.47 13.39 0.38
C ASN A 130 -10.36 13.39 -0.68
N ASP A 131 -9.22 14.01 -0.38
CA ASP A 131 -8.05 14.03 -1.26
C ASP A 131 -7.46 12.63 -1.46
N LEU A 132 -7.35 11.84 -0.41
CA LEU A 132 -6.92 10.45 -0.47
C LEU A 132 -7.89 9.60 -1.30
N PHE A 133 -9.19 9.78 -1.06
CA PHE A 133 -10.23 9.07 -1.81
C PHE A 133 -10.14 9.36 -3.32
N GLU A 134 -10.07 10.63 -3.72
CA GLU A 134 -10.02 11.01 -5.14
C GLU A 134 -8.69 10.56 -5.80
N LYS A 135 -7.56 10.56 -5.10
CA LYS A 135 -6.31 9.99 -5.59
C LYS A 135 -6.44 8.49 -5.87
N CYS A 136 -6.99 7.71 -4.94
CA CYS A 136 -7.20 6.28 -5.12
C CYS A 136 -8.17 5.97 -6.27
N LYS A 137 -9.27 6.72 -6.38
CA LYS A 137 -10.21 6.62 -7.51
C LYS A 137 -9.53 6.93 -8.84
N GLY A 138 -8.69 7.97 -8.89
CA GLY A 138 -7.86 8.29 -10.05
C GLY A 138 -6.91 7.15 -10.42
N THR A 139 -6.29 6.51 -9.43
CA THR A 139 -5.39 5.36 -9.63
C THR A 139 -6.12 4.15 -10.22
N ILE A 140 -7.32 3.83 -9.74
CA ILE A 140 -8.17 2.77 -10.32
C ILE A 140 -8.53 3.11 -11.78
N THR A 141 -8.83 4.38 -12.06
CA THR A 141 -9.11 4.83 -13.43
C THR A 141 -7.90 4.67 -14.35
N LYS A 142 -6.68 5.01 -13.87
CA LYS A 142 -5.42 4.77 -14.60
C LYS A 142 -5.24 3.29 -14.91
N ARG A 143 -5.40 2.41 -13.90
CA ARG A 143 -5.32 0.95 -14.09
C ARG A 143 -6.28 0.45 -15.17
N ASN A 144 -7.52 0.92 -15.15
CA ASN A 144 -8.51 0.52 -16.14
C ASN A 144 -8.11 0.96 -17.57
N LYS A 145 -7.56 2.16 -17.74
CA LYS A 145 -7.04 2.63 -19.02
C LYS A 145 -5.83 1.81 -19.50
N ILE A 146 -4.94 1.42 -18.58
CA ILE A 146 -3.81 0.54 -18.89
C ILE A 146 -4.31 -0.82 -19.41
N VAL A 147 -5.27 -1.44 -18.71
CA VAL A 147 -5.75 -2.79 -19.02
C VAL A 147 -6.61 -2.81 -20.29
N HIS A 148 -7.54 -1.87 -20.44
CA HIS A 148 -8.54 -1.90 -21.50
C HIS A 148 -8.14 -1.12 -22.75
N GLU A 149 -7.33 -0.06 -22.59
CA GLU A 149 -6.92 0.82 -23.69
C GLU A 149 -5.44 0.65 -24.08
N GLY A 150 -4.68 -0.17 -23.35
CA GLY A 150 -3.26 -0.39 -23.59
C GLY A 150 -2.40 0.87 -23.34
N ARG A 151 -2.90 1.84 -22.56
CA ARG A 151 -2.15 3.07 -22.26
C ARG A 151 -0.84 2.79 -21.57
N LYS A 152 0.20 3.55 -21.95
CA LYS A 152 1.47 3.56 -21.25
C LYS A 152 1.43 4.70 -20.22
N GLU A 153 1.60 4.34 -18.94
CA GLU A 153 1.85 5.34 -17.91
C GLU A 153 3.34 5.71 -17.94
N THR A 154 3.63 7.00 -18.01
CA THR A 154 5.01 7.50 -18.20
C THR A 154 5.43 8.52 -17.15
N ASP A 155 4.51 9.01 -16.35
CA ASP A 155 4.79 10.03 -15.33
C ASP A 155 5.24 9.38 -14.01
N CYS A 156 6.51 9.54 -13.72
CA CYS A 156 7.14 9.02 -12.50
C CYS A 156 6.49 9.58 -11.22
N GLN A 157 6.33 10.90 -11.12
CA GLN A 157 5.81 11.52 -9.90
C GLN A 157 4.35 11.15 -9.67
N SER A 158 3.53 11.24 -10.72
CA SER A 158 2.12 10.87 -10.66
C SER A 158 1.92 9.38 -10.31
N THR A 159 2.83 8.50 -10.73
CA THR A 159 2.79 7.08 -10.37
C THR A 159 3.16 6.85 -8.91
N LYS A 160 4.24 7.47 -8.44
CA LYS A 160 4.64 7.41 -7.02
C LYS A 160 3.54 7.91 -6.10
N ASP A 161 2.95 9.06 -6.42
CA ASP A 161 1.84 9.63 -5.64
C ASP A 161 0.62 8.69 -5.62
N SER A 162 0.37 7.98 -6.72
CA SER A 162 -0.69 6.97 -6.81
C SER A 162 -0.42 5.76 -5.90
N VAL A 163 0.80 5.21 -5.92
CA VAL A 163 1.19 4.08 -5.07
C VAL A 163 1.11 4.46 -3.59
N ILE A 164 1.64 5.64 -3.22
CA ILE A 164 1.57 6.16 -1.85
C ILE A 164 0.12 6.32 -1.39
N ALA A 165 -0.75 6.90 -2.22
CA ALA A 165 -2.16 7.06 -1.87
C ALA A 165 -2.87 5.72 -1.65
N VAL A 166 -2.60 4.73 -2.51
CA VAL A 166 -3.13 3.38 -2.34
C VAL A 166 -2.65 2.76 -1.03
N TYR A 167 -1.36 2.85 -0.72
CA TYR A 167 -0.81 2.35 0.54
C TYR A 167 -1.47 2.99 1.77
N GLN A 168 -1.63 4.32 1.76
CA GLN A 168 -2.29 5.05 2.84
C GLN A 168 -3.74 4.61 3.04
N LEU A 169 -4.48 4.39 1.96
CA LEU A 169 -5.85 3.90 2.05
C LEU A 169 -5.91 2.46 2.59
N ILE A 170 -4.99 1.59 2.15
CA ILE A 170 -4.86 0.24 2.69
C ILE A 170 -4.64 0.28 4.21
N GLN A 171 -3.68 1.09 4.71
CA GLN A 171 -3.44 1.21 6.14
C GLN A 171 -4.69 1.66 6.91
N LEU A 172 -5.40 2.66 6.38
CA LEU A 172 -6.64 3.14 6.98
C LEU A 172 -7.72 2.04 7.06
N LEU A 173 -7.86 1.22 6.01
CA LEU A 173 -8.82 0.12 6.00
C LEU A 173 -8.42 -1.01 6.95
N LEU A 174 -7.12 -1.31 7.07
CA LEU A 174 -6.60 -2.30 8.02
C LEU A 174 -6.83 -1.88 9.47
N GLU A 175 -6.73 -0.58 9.77
CA GLU A 175 -6.99 -0.05 11.12
C GLU A 175 -8.47 -0.08 11.49
N LYS A 176 -9.34 0.22 10.53
CA LYS A 176 -10.78 0.40 10.77
C LYS A 176 -11.62 -0.86 10.57
N GLY A 177 -11.15 -1.80 9.77
CA GLY A 177 -11.94 -2.96 9.36
C GLY A 177 -11.97 -4.08 10.41
N ARG A 178 -13.14 -4.71 10.51
CA ARG A 178 -13.34 -5.93 11.30
C ARG A 178 -12.80 -7.14 10.55
N GLY A 179 -12.22 -8.10 11.28
CA GLY A 179 -11.67 -9.32 10.67
C GLY A 179 -10.46 -9.08 9.76
N MET A 180 -9.74 -7.96 9.95
CA MET A 180 -8.54 -7.63 9.17
C MET A 180 -7.25 -8.16 9.78
N ASP A 181 -7.33 -8.87 10.92
CA ASP A 181 -6.14 -9.29 11.67
C ASP A 181 -5.23 -10.26 10.89
N GLU A 182 -5.82 -11.04 9.98
CA GLU A 182 -5.06 -11.94 9.09
C GLU A 182 -4.22 -11.18 8.02
N LEU A 183 -4.51 -9.89 7.82
CA LEU A 183 -3.81 -9.05 6.84
C LEU A 183 -2.82 -8.07 7.49
N LYS A 184 -2.80 -7.95 8.81
CA LYS A 184 -1.87 -7.11 9.58
C LYS A 184 -0.53 -7.80 9.75
#